data_456be5c56c8d4e4f0180dff8f87ba92a
#
_entry.id   456be5c56c8d4e4f0180dff8f87ba92a
#
_cell.length_a   1.000
_cell.length_b   1.000
_cell.length_c   1.000
_cell.angle_alpha   90.00
_cell.angle_beta   90.00
_cell.angle_gamma   90.00
#
_symmetry.space_group_name_H-M   'P 1'
#
loop_
_entity.id
_entity.type
_entity.pdbx_description
1 polymer ?
#
loop_
_entity_poly.entity_id
_entity_poly.type
_entity_poly.pdbx_seq_one_letter_code
_entity_poly.pdbx_strand_id
1 'polypeptide(L)'
;MQLSELKTMPVEELTKLGESCGVENASQAKRQDIIFGILKSKAKSGEDIEGEGVLEILQDGFGFLRSPDSSYLSGPDDIYVSPSQVRRFGLRTGDTIQGKIRSPKDGERYFAILKIEQINFEEPDKARNKVAFENLTPLFPDERMFFELGSGSTEDLSARVIDLTAPTGKGQRSLIVSPPKACLLYTSPSPRD
;
A
#
# COMPACT_ATOMS: atom_id res chain seq x y z
N MET A 1 -5.33 19.43 0.57
CA MET A 1 -6.39 18.42 0.41
C MET A 1 -5.76 17.08 0.07
N GLN A 2 -6.19 16.01 0.71
CA GLN A 2 -5.61 14.68 0.47
C GLN A 2 -6.44 13.90 -0.55
N LEU A 3 -5.76 13.23 -1.48
CA LEU A 3 -6.41 12.37 -2.49
C LEU A 3 -7.15 11.19 -1.83
N SER A 4 -6.61 10.65 -0.73
CA SER A 4 -7.20 9.56 0.04
C SER A 4 -8.58 9.91 0.62
N GLU A 5 -8.78 11.16 1.06
CA GLU A 5 -10.08 11.63 1.56
C GLU A 5 -11.17 11.60 0.48
N LEU A 6 -10.82 12.04 -0.74
CA LEU A 6 -11.75 11.98 -1.87
C LEU A 6 -12.11 10.54 -2.27
N LYS A 7 -11.18 9.62 -2.10
CA LYS A 7 -11.40 8.19 -2.39
C LYS A 7 -12.29 7.50 -1.37
N THR A 8 -12.35 7.97 -0.14
CA THR A 8 -13.20 7.40 0.92
C THR A 8 -14.57 8.03 1.02
N MET A 9 -14.78 9.23 0.42
CA MET A 9 -16.06 9.95 0.44
C MET A 9 -17.21 9.15 -0.18
N PRO A 10 -18.45 9.23 0.37
CA PRO A 10 -19.64 8.71 -0.27
C PRO A 10 -19.87 9.35 -1.64
N VAL A 11 -20.45 8.59 -2.59
CA VAL A 11 -20.66 9.07 -3.97
C VAL A 11 -21.53 10.32 -4.01
N GLU A 12 -22.53 10.44 -3.13
CA GLU A 12 -23.43 11.59 -3.07
C GLU A 12 -22.71 12.89 -2.68
N GLU A 13 -21.80 12.83 -1.70
CA GLU A 13 -21.00 13.97 -1.28
C GLU A 13 -19.95 14.33 -2.34
N LEU A 14 -19.35 13.31 -2.96
CA LEU A 14 -18.40 13.49 -4.04
C LEU A 14 -19.04 14.18 -5.26
N THR A 15 -20.27 13.81 -5.60
CA THR A 15 -21.04 14.43 -6.71
C THR A 15 -21.31 15.89 -6.41
N LYS A 16 -21.80 16.21 -5.21
CA LYS A 16 -22.05 17.60 -4.78
C LYS A 16 -20.76 18.45 -4.80
N LEU A 17 -19.65 17.87 -4.35
CA LEU A 17 -18.34 18.52 -4.38
C LEU A 17 -17.88 18.72 -5.84
N GLY A 18 -18.10 17.75 -6.72
CA GLY A 18 -17.80 17.84 -8.14
C GLY A 18 -18.57 18.97 -8.83
N GLU A 19 -19.88 19.06 -8.56
CA GLU A 19 -20.73 20.16 -9.07
C GLU A 19 -20.26 21.53 -8.58
N SER A 20 -19.91 21.65 -7.30
CA SER A 20 -19.36 22.89 -6.73
C SER A 20 -18.02 23.30 -7.32
N CYS A 21 -17.22 22.32 -7.77
CA CYS A 21 -15.94 22.53 -8.45
C CYS A 21 -16.07 22.72 -9.97
N GLY A 22 -17.29 22.71 -10.51
CA GLY A 22 -17.53 22.93 -11.94
C GLY A 22 -17.25 21.74 -12.83
N VAL A 23 -17.35 20.52 -12.31
CA VAL A 23 -17.22 19.28 -13.09
C VAL A 23 -18.53 19.06 -13.87
N GLU A 24 -18.45 19.08 -15.19
CA GLU A 24 -19.61 18.84 -16.05
C GLU A 24 -20.12 17.39 -15.89
N ASN A 25 -21.45 17.25 -15.79
CA ASN A 25 -22.15 15.96 -15.68
C ASN A 25 -21.68 15.07 -14.51
N ALA A 26 -21.31 15.66 -13.37
CA ALA A 26 -20.83 14.92 -12.20
C ALA A 26 -21.79 13.82 -11.74
N SER A 27 -23.11 14.02 -11.89
CA SER A 27 -24.15 13.03 -11.52
C SER A 27 -24.18 11.76 -12.39
N GLN A 28 -23.61 11.81 -13.59
CA GLN A 28 -23.56 10.67 -14.53
C GLN A 28 -22.14 10.13 -14.76
N ALA A 29 -21.13 10.82 -14.25
CA ALA A 29 -19.74 10.45 -14.41
C ALA A 29 -19.35 9.31 -13.46
N LYS A 30 -18.36 8.53 -13.85
CA LYS A 30 -17.78 7.51 -12.95
C LYS A 30 -17.06 8.20 -11.79
N ARG A 31 -17.06 7.55 -10.63
CA ARG A 31 -16.41 8.06 -9.41
C ARG A 31 -14.99 8.59 -9.67
N GLN A 32 -14.20 7.86 -10.46
CA GLN A 32 -12.83 8.24 -10.80
C GLN A 32 -12.76 9.52 -11.64
N ASP A 33 -13.69 9.70 -12.58
CA ASP A 33 -13.77 10.90 -13.43
C ASP A 33 -14.16 12.14 -12.62
N ILE A 34 -15.04 11.97 -11.61
CA ILE A 34 -15.43 13.05 -10.69
C ILE A 34 -14.21 13.46 -9.85
N ILE A 35 -13.50 12.51 -9.24
CA ILE A 35 -12.28 12.78 -8.47
C ILE A 35 -11.25 13.50 -9.32
N PHE A 36 -11.01 13.02 -10.53
CA PHE A 36 -10.08 13.64 -11.47
C PHE A 36 -10.46 15.07 -11.81
N GLY A 37 -11.75 15.33 -12.07
CA GLY A 37 -12.30 16.66 -12.35
C GLY A 37 -12.13 17.63 -11.17
N ILE A 38 -12.43 17.17 -9.94
CA ILE A 38 -12.25 17.95 -8.71
C ILE A 38 -10.77 18.32 -8.52
N LEU A 39 -9.87 17.35 -8.62
CA LEU A 39 -8.43 17.59 -8.48
C LEU A 39 -7.90 18.55 -9.53
N LYS A 40 -8.36 18.42 -10.79
CA LYS A 40 -7.98 19.33 -11.88
C LYS A 40 -8.46 20.76 -11.63
N SER A 41 -9.67 20.92 -11.11
CA SER A 41 -10.23 22.24 -10.75
C SER A 41 -9.45 22.88 -9.60
N LYS A 42 -9.19 22.12 -8.53
CA LYS A 42 -8.42 22.60 -7.37
C LYS A 42 -6.96 22.90 -7.68
N ALA A 43 -6.34 22.09 -8.53
CA ALA A 43 -4.98 22.38 -9.00
C ALA A 43 -4.90 23.70 -9.82
N LYS A 44 -5.98 24.02 -10.59
CA LYS A 44 -6.06 25.32 -11.29
C LYS A 44 -6.24 26.51 -10.35
N SER A 45 -6.91 26.30 -9.21
CA SER A 45 -7.05 27.34 -8.17
C SER A 45 -5.79 27.55 -7.31
N GLY A 46 -4.71 26.76 -7.56
CA GLY A 46 -3.44 26.91 -6.86
C GLY A 46 -3.40 26.23 -5.49
N GLU A 47 -4.37 25.37 -5.16
CA GLU A 47 -4.33 24.58 -3.94
C GLU A 47 -3.29 23.45 -4.05
N ASP A 48 -2.49 23.29 -3.02
CA ASP A 48 -1.58 22.14 -2.89
C ASP A 48 -2.40 20.85 -2.70
N ILE A 49 -2.16 19.89 -3.56
CA ILE A 49 -2.78 18.56 -3.49
C ILE A 49 -1.72 17.58 -3.01
N GLU A 50 -2.05 16.82 -2.00
CA GLU A 50 -1.22 15.73 -1.49
C GLU A 50 -1.72 14.40 -2.02
N GLY A 51 -0.79 13.56 -2.45
CA GLY A 51 -1.04 12.20 -2.90
C GLY A 51 -0.15 11.20 -2.18
N GLU A 52 -0.70 10.03 -1.94
CA GLU A 52 -0.03 8.90 -1.32
C GLU A 52 -0.28 7.63 -2.14
N GLY A 53 0.68 6.73 -2.14
CA GLY A 53 0.53 5.43 -2.78
C GLY A 53 1.79 4.58 -2.68
N VAL A 54 1.67 3.33 -3.11
CA VAL A 54 2.77 2.38 -3.17
C VAL A 54 3.38 2.41 -4.57
N LEU A 55 4.69 2.58 -4.63
CA LEU A 55 5.41 2.71 -5.89
C LEU A 55 5.53 1.37 -6.62
N GLU A 56 5.16 1.35 -7.87
CA GLU A 56 5.51 0.32 -8.84
C GLU A 56 6.42 0.93 -9.91
N ILE A 57 7.64 0.41 -10.04
CA ILE A 57 8.60 0.87 -11.07
C ILE A 57 8.49 -0.03 -12.28
N LEU A 58 8.34 0.56 -13.45
CA LEU A 58 8.30 -0.13 -14.74
C LEU A 58 9.69 -0.29 -15.35
N GLN A 59 9.80 -1.13 -16.37
CA GLN A 59 11.07 -1.46 -17.03
C GLN A 59 11.81 -0.22 -17.58
N ASP A 60 11.09 0.81 -17.97
CA ASP A 60 11.64 2.08 -18.48
C ASP A 60 12.20 2.99 -17.38
N GLY A 61 12.14 2.58 -16.11
CA GLY A 61 12.70 3.28 -14.96
C GLY A 61 11.85 4.41 -14.40
N PHE A 62 10.67 4.67 -14.93
CA PHE A 62 9.65 5.49 -14.28
C PHE A 62 8.70 4.63 -13.46
N GLY A 63 7.91 5.24 -12.60
CA GLY A 63 6.97 4.49 -11.77
C GLY A 63 5.61 5.15 -11.65
N PHE A 64 4.68 4.40 -11.04
CA PHE A 64 3.37 4.88 -10.64
C PHE A 64 3.11 4.58 -9.18
N LEU A 65 2.47 5.52 -8.50
CA LEU A 65 1.94 5.27 -7.15
C LEU A 65 0.58 4.63 -7.29
N ARG A 66 0.47 3.40 -6.83
CA ARG A 66 -0.75 2.60 -6.81
C ARG A 66 -1.50 2.79 -5.49
N SER A 67 -2.81 2.79 -5.55
CA SER A 67 -3.65 2.90 -4.36
C SER A 67 -4.00 1.53 -3.79
N PRO A 68 -3.96 1.35 -2.46
CA PRO A 68 -4.49 0.14 -1.82
C PRO A 68 -5.99 -0.03 -2.07
N ASP A 69 -6.75 1.07 -2.20
CA ASP A 69 -8.20 1.04 -2.44
C ASP A 69 -8.59 0.35 -3.76
N SER A 70 -7.70 0.38 -4.74
CA SER A 70 -7.85 -0.33 -6.02
C SER A 70 -7.09 -1.66 -6.06
N SER A 71 -6.75 -2.22 -4.91
CA SER A 71 -5.95 -3.46 -4.81
C SER A 71 -4.64 -3.38 -5.58
N TYR A 72 -4.03 -2.20 -5.64
CA TYR A 72 -2.79 -1.89 -6.39
C TYR A 72 -2.89 -2.11 -7.91
N LEU A 73 -4.09 -2.24 -8.45
CA LEU A 73 -4.30 -2.34 -9.90
C LEU A 73 -4.11 -0.98 -10.58
N SER A 74 -3.70 -1.03 -11.85
CA SER A 74 -3.52 0.18 -12.66
C SER A 74 -4.84 0.91 -12.87
N GLY A 75 -4.82 2.21 -12.65
CA GLY A 75 -5.99 3.07 -12.78
C GLY A 75 -5.67 4.45 -13.36
N PRO A 76 -6.69 5.21 -13.79
CA PRO A 76 -6.52 6.58 -14.30
C PRO A 76 -6.11 7.58 -13.21
N ASP A 77 -6.25 7.21 -11.96
CA ASP A 77 -5.92 7.99 -10.76
C ASP A 77 -4.51 7.71 -10.22
N ASP A 78 -3.71 6.94 -10.96
CA ASP A 78 -2.32 6.68 -10.62
C ASP A 78 -1.47 7.96 -10.74
N ILE A 79 -0.48 8.08 -9.85
CA ILE A 79 0.39 9.24 -9.81
C ILE A 79 1.74 8.86 -10.42
N TYR A 80 2.13 9.56 -11.46
CA TYR A 80 3.39 9.35 -12.15
C TYR A 80 4.59 9.81 -11.31
N VAL A 81 5.63 8.99 -11.26
CA VAL A 81 6.92 9.29 -10.64
C VAL A 81 8.02 9.23 -11.69
N SER A 82 8.77 10.30 -11.84
CA SER A 82 9.79 10.41 -12.88
C SER A 82 11.03 9.56 -12.58
N PRO A 83 11.75 9.09 -13.62
CA PRO A 83 13.00 8.33 -13.44
C PRO A 83 14.07 9.08 -12.65
N SER A 84 14.08 10.40 -12.75
CA SER A 84 15.01 11.26 -12.01
C SER A 84 14.74 11.22 -10.51
N GLN A 85 13.46 11.22 -10.10
CA GLN A 85 13.06 11.08 -8.69
C GLN A 85 13.36 9.68 -8.17
N VAL A 86 13.06 8.64 -8.96
CA VAL A 86 13.38 7.24 -8.63
C VAL A 86 14.88 7.09 -8.32
N ARG A 87 15.74 7.58 -9.20
CA ARG A 87 17.19 7.51 -9.01
C ARG A 87 17.70 8.39 -7.87
N ARG A 88 17.19 9.61 -7.74
CA ARG A 88 17.64 10.57 -6.72
C ARG A 88 17.43 10.05 -5.30
N PHE A 89 16.30 9.44 -5.03
CA PHE A 89 15.92 8.95 -3.70
C PHE A 89 16.17 7.45 -3.52
N GLY A 90 16.68 6.75 -4.54
CA GLY A 90 16.92 5.31 -4.50
C GLY A 90 15.64 4.51 -4.25
N LEU A 91 14.54 4.93 -4.89
CA LEU A 91 13.22 4.32 -4.71
C LEU A 91 13.17 2.92 -5.30
N ARG A 92 12.35 2.07 -4.70
CA ARG A 92 12.12 0.71 -5.15
C ARG A 92 10.63 0.41 -5.22
N THR A 93 10.28 -0.58 -6.03
CA THR A 93 8.91 -1.11 -6.04
C THR A 93 8.53 -1.61 -4.65
N GLY A 94 7.36 -1.18 -4.16
CA GLY A 94 6.88 -1.46 -2.81
C GLY A 94 7.12 -0.33 -1.81
N ASP A 95 7.91 0.71 -2.14
CA ASP A 95 8.05 1.88 -1.28
C ASP A 95 6.73 2.66 -1.22
N THR A 96 6.28 3.01 -0.03
CA THR A 96 5.15 3.94 0.18
C THR A 96 5.66 5.37 0.10
N ILE A 97 5.07 6.16 -0.78
CA ILE A 97 5.49 7.54 -1.04
C ILE A 97 4.31 8.46 -0.79
N GLN A 98 4.59 9.54 -0.05
CA GLN A 98 3.68 10.64 0.16
C GLN A 98 4.32 11.94 -0.30
N GLY A 99 3.55 12.82 -0.94
CA GLY A 99 4.07 14.09 -1.39
C GLY A 99 3.07 14.93 -2.16
N LYS A 100 3.52 16.11 -2.56
CA LYS A 100 2.73 17.05 -3.35
C LYS A 100 2.66 16.59 -4.80
N ILE A 101 1.45 16.62 -5.36
CA ILE A 101 1.18 16.27 -6.75
C ILE A 101 0.76 17.50 -7.55
N ARG A 102 1.01 17.46 -8.85
CA ARG A 102 0.54 18.45 -9.80
C ARG A 102 -0.47 17.84 -10.78
N SER A 103 -1.34 18.68 -11.28
CA SER A 103 -2.24 18.29 -12.37
C SER A 103 -1.49 17.92 -13.64
N PRO A 104 -2.09 17.06 -14.48
CA PRO A 104 -1.57 16.75 -15.80
C PRO A 104 -1.46 18.04 -16.64
N LYS A 105 -0.37 18.15 -17.39
CA LYS A 105 -0.21 19.17 -18.45
C LYS A 105 -0.92 18.74 -19.73
N ASP A 106 -1.02 19.63 -20.70
CA ASP A 106 -1.58 19.30 -21.99
C ASP A 106 -0.81 18.14 -22.63
N GLY A 107 -1.55 17.05 -22.91
CA GLY A 107 -1.00 15.80 -23.43
C GLY A 107 -0.63 14.75 -22.38
N GLU A 108 -0.59 15.07 -21.09
CA GLU A 108 -0.39 14.10 -20.02
C GLU A 108 -1.72 13.51 -19.54
N ARG A 109 -1.73 12.23 -19.21
CA ARG A 109 -2.93 11.54 -18.71
C ARG A 109 -2.98 11.44 -17.18
N TYR A 110 -1.83 11.45 -16.51
CA TYR A 110 -1.69 11.15 -15.10
C TYR A 110 -1.26 12.38 -14.31
N PHE A 111 -1.66 12.43 -13.05
CA PHE A 111 -1.05 13.33 -12.09
C PHE A 111 0.42 12.96 -11.93
N ALA A 112 1.26 13.93 -11.62
CA ALA A 112 2.68 13.69 -11.41
C ALA A 112 3.11 14.18 -10.03
N ILE A 113 3.98 13.42 -9.37
CA ILE A 113 4.55 13.86 -8.11
C ILE A 113 5.50 15.03 -8.36
N LEU A 114 5.27 16.13 -7.64
CA LEU A 114 6.08 17.34 -7.73
C LEU A 114 7.21 17.28 -6.72
N LYS A 115 6.88 16.99 -5.46
CA LYS A 115 7.81 16.94 -4.34
C LYS A 115 7.47 15.76 -3.45
N ILE A 116 8.44 14.91 -3.19
CA ILE A 116 8.32 13.81 -2.22
C ILE A 116 8.56 14.39 -0.83
N GLU A 117 7.65 14.13 0.09
CA GLU A 117 7.71 14.60 1.47
C GLU A 117 8.07 13.47 2.44
N GLN A 118 7.56 12.27 2.18
CA GLN A 118 7.88 11.08 2.97
C GLN A 118 8.09 9.86 2.07
N ILE A 119 8.95 8.97 2.51
CA ILE A 119 9.20 7.64 1.92
C ILE A 119 9.17 6.63 3.06
N ASN A 120 8.24 5.66 3.00
CA ASN A 120 8.03 4.67 4.07
C ASN A 120 7.83 5.33 5.45
N PHE A 121 7.08 6.44 5.50
CA PHE A 121 6.77 7.22 6.70
C PHE A 121 7.97 7.93 7.35
N GLU A 122 9.09 8.00 6.65
CA GLU A 122 10.30 8.71 7.07
C GLU A 122 10.66 9.83 6.11
N GLU A 123 11.55 10.74 6.55
CA GLU A 123 12.09 11.78 5.70
C GLU A 123 12.89 11.20 4.54
N PRO A 124 12.82 11.79 3.32
CA PRO A 124 13.48 11.25 2.13
C PRO A 124 15.00 11.06 2.26
N ASP A 125 15.66 11.92 3.05
CA ASP A 125 17.11 11.85 3.26
C ASP A 125 17.51 10.62 4.11
N LYS A 126 16.67 10.21 5.05
CA LYS A 126 16.88 8.98 5.85
C LYS A 126 16.63 7.72 5.01
N ALA A 127 15.57 7.76 4.18
CA ALA A 127 15.21 6.65 3.33
C ALA A 127 16.28 6.30 2.26
N ARG A 128 17.16 7.24 1.92
CA ARG A 128 18.23 7.02 0.95
C ARG A 128 19.27 5.98 1.40
N ASN A 129 19.49 5.87 2.71
CA ASN A 129 20.50 4.97 3.29
C ASN A 129 19.93 3.60 3.68
N LYS A 130 18.75 3.23 3.19
CA LYS A 130 18.13 1.94 3.49
C LYS A 130 18.97 0.77 2.96
N VAL A 131 19.13 -0.26 3.78
CA VAL A 131 19.74 -1.51 3.37
C VAL A 131 18.78 -2.31 2.51
N ALA A 132 19.26 -2.81 1.37
CA ALA A 132 18.46 -3.68 0.52
C ALA A 132 18.23 -5.02 1.22
N PHE A 133 17.02 -5.59 1.05
CA PHE A 133 16.67 -6.88 1.65
C PHE A 133 17.67 -7.99 1.25
N GLU A 134 18.12 -7.98 0.00
CA GLU A 134 19.07 -8.96 -0.53
C GLU A 134 20.45 -8.88 0.14
N ASN A 135 20.77 -7.75 0.75
CA ASN A 135 22.03 -7.52 1.45
C ASN A 135 21.96 -7.84 2.96
N LEU A 136 20.77 -8.24 3.45
CA LEU A 136 20.62 -8.66 4.84
C LEU A 136 21.21 -10.03 5.05
N THR A 137 21.93 -10.19 6.17
CA THR A 137 22.44 -11.52 6.57
C THR A 137 21.28 -12.37 7.07
N PRO A 138 21.01 -13.55 6.47
CA PRO A 138 19.97 -14.43 6.97
C PRO A 138 20.37 -15.00 8.34
N LEU A 139 19.45 -14.94 9.28
CA LEU A 139 19.60 -15.51 10.62
C LEU A 139 18.66 -16.71 10.76
N PHE A 140 19.07 -17.68 11.58
CA PHE A 140 18.13 -18.71 12.03
C PHE A 140 17.08 -18.07 12.96
N PRO A 141 15.83 -18.58 12.98
CA PRO A 141 14.82 -18.11 13.92
C PRO A 141 15.30 -18.30 15.36
N ASP A 142 15.45 -17.21 16.10
CA ASP A 142 15.90 -17.18 17.50
C ASP A 142 14.74 -16.98 18.47
N GLU A 143 13.60 -16.47 17.99
CA GLU A 143 12.41 -16.27 18.77
C GLU A 143 11.38 -17.36 18.47
N ARG A 144 11.10 -18.20 19.49
CA ARG A 144 10.18 -19.34 19.37
C ARG A 144 8.73 -18.87 19.38
N MET A 145 7.92 -19.41 18.48
CA MET A 145 6.46 -19.32 18.50
C MET A 145 5.86 -20.55 19.19
N PHE A 146 4.95 -20.34 20.13
CA PHE A 146 4.22 -21.40 20.79
C PHE A 146 2.82 -21.51 20.19
N PHE A 147 2.46 -22.72 19.76
CA PHE A 147 1.10 -23.04 19.31
C PHE A 147 0.19 -23.41 20.48
N GLU A 148 0.76 -23.88 21.58
CA GLU A 148 0.04 -24.20 22.80
C GLU A 148 -0.52 -22.94 23.45
N LEU A 149 -1.83 -22.89 23.72
CA LEU A 149 -2.50 -21.76 24.37
C LEU A 149 -2.37 -21.80 25.92
N GLY A 150 -1.81 -22.88 26.47
CA GLY A 150 -1.60 -23.03 27.91
C GLY A 150 -2.88 -23.26 28.73
N SER A 151 -4.00 -23.55 28.06
CA SER A 151 -5.28 -23.78 28.72
C SER A 151 -5.37 -25.11 29.49
N GLY A 152 -4.42 -26.02 29.23
CA GLY A 152 -4.39 -27.36 29.84
C GLY A 152 -5.51 -28.29 29.36
N SER A 153 -6.28 -27.87 28.36
CA SER A 153 -7.38 -28.66 27.81
C SER A 153 -6.87 -29.75 26.85
N THR A 154 -7.69 -30.81 26.67
CA THR A 154 -7.40 -31.86 25.68
C THR A 154 -7.49 -31.35 24.24
N GLU A 155 -8.15 -30.23 24.01
CA GLU A 155 -8.24 -29.57 22.70
C GLU A 155 -6.89 -29.00 22.25
N ASP A 156 -6.01 -28.65 23.20
CA ASP A 156 -4.69 -28.09 22.95
C ASP A 156 -3.58 -29.17 22.75
N LEU A 157 -3.95 -30.45 22.77
CA LEU A 157 -3.00 -31.55 22.70
C LEU A 157 -2.22 -31.55 21.38
N SER A 158 -2.89 -31.25 20.27
CA SER A 158 -2.24 -31.20 18.95
C SER A 158 -1.19 -30.10 18.86
N ALA A 159 -1.48 -28.92 19.41
CA ALA A 159 -0.55 -27.80 19.46
C ALA A 159 0.68 -28.13 20.31
N ARG A 160 0.47 -28.77 21.49
CA ARG A 160 1.58 -29.24 22.35
C ARG A 160 2.47 -30.25 21.66
N VAL A 161 1.88 -31.20 20.94
CA VAL A 161 2.67 -32.21 20.19
C VAL A 161 3.51 -31.54 19.11
N ILE A 162 2.98 -30.56 18.40
CA ILE A 162 3.74 -29.78 17.41
C ILE A 162 4.89 -29.04 18.08
N ASP A 163 4.61 -28.34 19.17
CA ASP A 163 5.63 -27.57 19.90
C ASP A 163 6.78 -28.44 20.45
N LEU A 164 6.50 -29.70 20.77
CA LEU A 164 7.50 -30.66 21.23
C LEU A 164 8.29 -31.30 20.08
N THR A 165 7.63 -31.62 18.96
CA THR A 165 8.24 -32.42 17.88
C THR A 165 8.81 -31.56 16.75
N ALA A 166 8.19 -30.39 16.48
CA ALA A 166 8.54 -29.47 15.40
C ALA A 166 8.47 -28.01 15.85
N PRO A 167 9.34 -27.59 16.81
CA PRO A 167 9.31 -26.22 17.30
C PRO A 167 9.54 -25.23 16.16
N THR A 168 8.71 -24.20 16.11
CA THR A 168 8.69 -23.20 15.06
C THR A 168 9.12 -21.84 15.59
N GLY A 169 9.90 -21.10 14.84
CA GLY A 169 10.32 -19.75 15.19
C GLY A 169 9.74 -18.67 14.28
N LYS A 170 9.74 -17.43 14.74
CA LYS A 170 9.30 -16.27 13.93
C LYS A 170 10.16 -16.16 12.67
N GLY A 171 9.51 -15.94 11.53
CA GLY A 171 10.16 -15.87 10.22
C GLY A 171 10.45 -17.23 9.58
N GLN A 172 10.20 -18.35 10.27
CA GLN A 172 10.38 -19.67 9.70
C GLN A 172 9.25 -19.99 8.70
N ARG A 173 9.62 -20.62 7.59
CA ARG A 173 8.66 -21.14 6.60
C ARG A 173 8.35 -22.58 6.94
N SER A 174 7.09 -22.89 7.20
CA SER A 174 6.61 -24.22 7.57
C SER A 174 5.49 -24.66 6.63
N LEU A 175 5.37 -25.98 6.43
CA LEU A 175 4.29 -26.58 5.67
C LEU A 175 3.47 -27.46 6.60
N ILE A 176 2.18 -27.17 6.74
CA ILE A 176 1.22 -27.99 7.47
C ILE A 176 0.44 -28.80 6.45
N VAL A 177 0.54 -30.12 6.52
CA VAL A 177 -0.20 -31.05 5.66
C VAL A 177 -1.24 -31.77 6.50
N SER A 178 -2.51 -31.52 6.22
CA SER A 178 -3.62 -32.14 6.94
C SER A 178 -4.82 -32.39 6.02
N PRO A 179 -5.69 -33.37 6.32
CA PRO A 179 -6.96 -33.53 5.62
C PRO A 179 -7.81 -32.25 5.68
N PRO A 180 -8.71 -32.03 4.69
CA PRO A 180 -9.64 -30.92 4.73
C PRO A 180 -10.46 -30.94 6.03
N LYS A 181 -10.73 -29.78 6.61
CA LYS A 181 -11.48 -29.59 7.87
C LYS A 181 -10.82 -30.23 9.11
N ALA A 182 -9.52 -30.44 9.10
CA ALA A 182 -8.78 -30.87 10.29
C ALA A 182 -8.66 -29.74 11.32
N CYS A 183 -8.69 -30.09 12.59
CA CYS A 183 -8.63 -29.19 13.75
C CYS A 183 -7.50 -28.14 13.65
N LEU A 184 -6.32 -28.55 13.24
CA LEU A 184 -5.12 -27.69 13.18
C LEU A 184 -5.29 -26.45 12.30
N LEU A 185 -6.13 -26.51 11.27
CA LEU A 185 -6.36 -25.35 10.39
C LEU A 185 -7.14 -24.22 11.06
N TYR A 186 -7.93 -24.54 12.09
CA TYR A 186 -8.81 -23.60 12.77
C TYR A 186 -8.26 -23.12 14.12
N THR A 187 -7.36 -23.90 14.73
CA THR A 187 -6.87 -23.64 16.08
C THR A 187 -5.44 -23.11 16.12
N SER A 188 -4.69 -23.19 15.01
CA SER A 188 -3.34 -22.63 14.97
C SER A 188 -3.40 -21.10 14.87
N PRO A 189 -2.70 -20.38 15.80
CA PRO A 189 -2.59 -18.93 15.67
C PRO A 189 -1.91 -18.57 14.36
N SER A 190 -2.51 -17.65 13.60
CA SER A 190 -1.92 -17.14 12.37
C SER A 190 -0.98 -15.98 12.72
N PRO A 191 0.19 -15.87 12.10
CA PRO A 191 1.05 -14.70 12.27
C PRO A 191 0.46 -13.40 11.71
N ARG A 192 -0.75 -13.47 11.13
CA ARG A 192 -1.50 -12.31 10.63
C ARG A 192 -2.60 -11.85 11.59
N ASP A 193 -2.90 -12.61 12.63
CA ASP A 193 -3.81 -12.26 13.70
C ASP A 193 -3.01 -11.70 14.89
#